data_f82f96a84ecadc63d317a9fbb78945a7
#
_entry.id   f82f96a84ecadc63d317a9fbb78945a7
#
_cell.length_a   1.000
_cell.length_b   1.000
_cell.length_c   1.000
_cell.angle_alpha   90.00
_cell.angle_beta   90.00
_cell.angle_gamma   90.00
#
_symmetry.space_group_name_H-M   'P 1'
#
loop_
_entity.id
_entity.type
_entity.pdbx_description
1 polymer ?
#
loop_
_entity_poly.entity_id
_entity_poly.type
_entity_poly.pdbx_seq_one_letter_code
_entity_poly.pdbx_strand_id
1 'polypeptide(L)'
;LVEPHGRGLRLTEAGELLADGADEVAAAIARVDSRLSEHRGRPTGRVSVAGLPSGLTALLPGALVLLSDSDVELSIDDLDLAEHDYARAAADADIVVAHSLTSEVPVGSEGLVATVLTREPLDVAVPPDHTLAARATLRPEDVVDEPWICVPEHYPFDTVLQRIEATCARPLHRRLRIRDNHLVAALVAAGEGLALLPRYTTRSADEFALVPLVDVPSARWIVALSRPDRAERAAVRLVTRQLGIAGAALMGERIS
;
A
#
# COMPACT_ATOMS: atom_id res chain seq x y z
N LEU A 1 -4.13 -30.10 -18.28
CA LEU A 1 -3.96 -28.67 -17.97
C LEU A 1 -4.03 -28.39 -16.46
N VAL A 2 -4.80 -29.17 -15.69
CA VAL A 2 -4.88 -29.11 -14.24
C VAL A 2 -4.65 -30.49 -13.64
N GLU A 3 -4.07 -30.54 -12.46
CA GLU A 3 -3.86 -31.78 -11.69
C GLU A 3 -4.23 -31.58 -10.22
N PRO A 4 -4.61 -32.64 -9.51
CA PRO A 4 -4.91 -32.57 -8.08
C PRO A 4 -3.68 -32.15 -7.26
N HIS A 5 -3.85 -31.23 -6.33
CA HIS A 5 -2.82 -30.81 -5.39
C HIS A 5 -3.41 -30.58 -3.99
N GLY A 6 -3.15 -31.49 -3.10
CA GLY A 6 -3.77 -31.48 -1.76
C GLY A 6 -5.29 -31.59 -1.84
N ARG A 7 -5.99 -30.56 -1.30
CA ARG A 7 -7.46 -30.43 -1.40
C ARG A 7 -7.94 -29.57 -2.59
N GLY A 8 -7.02 -29.09 -3.41
CA GLY A 8 -7.31 -28.22 -4.57
C GLY A 8 -6.76 -28.77 -5.87
N LEU A 9 -6.69 -27.90 -6.86
CA LEU A 9 -6.11 -28.15 -8.17
C LEU A 9 -4.96 -27.16 -8.39
N ARG A 10 -3.94 -27.59 -9.13
CA ARG A 10 -2.91 -26.72 -9.68
C ARG A 10 -2.83 -26.87 -11.20
N LEU A 11 -2.27 -25.87 -11.86
CA LEU A 11 -1.96 -25.99 -13.28
C LEU A 11 -0.81 -26.98 -13.48
N THR A 12 -0.86 -27.74 -14.57
CA THR A 12 0.31 -28.44 -15.09
C THR A 12 1.17 -27.46 -15.89
N GLU A 13 2.41 -27.81 -16.23
CA GLU A 13 3.28 -26.99 -17.10
C GLU A 13 2.55 -26.58 -18.40
N ALA A 14 1.82 -27.49 -19.03
CA ALA A 14 0.99 -27.18 -20.19
C ALA A 14 -0.19 -26.25 -19.84
N GLY A 15 -0.69 -26.32 -18.61
CA GLY A 15 -1.72 -25.42 -18.09
C GLY A 15 -1.20 -24.02 -17.89
N GLU A 16 0.00 -23.88 -17.33
CA GLU A 16 0.69 -22.61 -17.15
C GLU A 16 0.99 -21.94 -18.50
N LEU A 17 1.56 -22.68 -19.45
CA LEU A 17 1.83 -22.19 -20.80
C LEU A 17 0.56 -21.68 -21.50
N LEU A 18 -0.58 -22.38 -21.34
CA LEU A 18 -1.86 -21.94 -21.91
C LEU A 18 -2.41 -20.70 -21.20
N ALA A 19 -2.26 -20.62 -19.88
CA ALA A 19 -2.69 -19.45 -19.09
C ALA A 19 -1.91 -18.20 -19.50
N ASP A 20 -0.57 -18.30 -19.60
CA ASP A 20 0.29 -17.21 -20.05
C ASP A 20 -0.09 -16.74 -21.46
N GLY A 21 -0.29 -17.66 -22.41
CA GLY A 21 -0.74 -17.33 -23.76
C GLY A 21 -2.13 -16.70 -23.80
N ALA A 22 -3.05 -17.11 -22.92
CA ALA A 22 -4.37 -16.50 -22.81
C ALA A 22 -4.30 -15.08 -22.27
N ASP A 23 -3.43 -14.80 -21.29
CA ASP A 23 -3.20 -13.47 -20.75
C ASP A 23 -2.58 -12.54 -21.81
N GLU A 24 -1.64 -13.01 -22.65
CA GLU A 24 -1.10 -12.25 -23.78
C GLU A 24 -2.18 -11.85 -24.79
N VAL A 25 -3.06 -12.78 -25.17
CA VAL A 25 -4.17 -12.52 -26.10
C VAL A 25 -5.16 -11.52 -25.49
N ALA A 26 -5.54 -11.71 -24.23
CA ALA A 26 -6.44 -10.80 -23.52
C ALA A 26 -5.88 -9.38 -23.45
N ALA A 27 -4.59 -9.24 -23.13
CA ALA A 27 -3.89 -7.94 -23.12
C ALA A 27 -3.84 -7.31 -24.53
N ALA A 28 -3.65 -8.11 -25.59
CA ALA A 28 -3.65 -7.60 -26.96
C ALA A 28 -5.03 -7.06 -27.37
N ILE A 29 -6.10 -7.77 -27.02
CA ILE A 29 -7.48 -7.32 -27.27
C ILE A 29 -7.75 -6.02 -26.50
N ALA A 30 -7.40 -5.96 -25.21
CA ALA A 30 -7.58 -4.78 -24.36
C ALA A 30 -6.82 -3.55 -24.91
N ARG A 31 -5.63 -3.74 -25.48
CA ARG A 31 -4.88 -2.66 -26.16
C ARG A 31 -5.61 -2.11 -27.38
N VAL A 32 -6.22 -2.97 -28.19
CA VAL A 32 -7.01 -2.56 -29.37
C VAL A 32 -8.24 -1.77 -28.94
N ASP A 33 -9.00 -2.27 -27.96
CA ASP A 33 -10.17 -1.59 -27.42
C ASP A 33 -9.80 -0.24 -26.80
N SER A 34 -8.66 -0.16 -26.15
CA SER A 34 -8.16 1.07 -25.56
C SER A 34 -7.85 2.14 -26.60
N ARG A 35 -7.15 1.76 -27.68
CA ARG A 35 -6.87 2.68 -28.80
C ARG A 35 -8.15 3.16 -29.47
N LEU A 36 -9.15 2.27 -29.61
CA LEU A 36 -10.44 2.65 -30.16
C LEU A 36 -11.20 3.61 -29.24
N SER A 37 -11.14 3.39 -27.94
CA SER A 37 -11.73 4.30 -26.94
C SER A 37 -11.05 5.67 -26.94
N GLU A 38 -9.72 5.72 -27.02
CA GLU A 38 -8.96 6.95 -27.15
C GLU A 38 -9.30 7.73 -28.43
N HIS A 39 -9.50 7.01 -29.55
CA HIS A 39 -9.92 7.62 -30.80
C HIS A 39 -11.35 8.20 -30.74
N ARG A 40 -12.21 7.64 -29.91
CA ARG A 40 -13.59 8.11 -29.68
C ARG A 40 -13.70 9.26 -28.68
N GLY A 41 -12.59 9.66 -28.02
CA GLY A 41 -12.46 10.89 -27.24
C GLY A 41 -12.11 10.67 -25.78
N ARG A 42 -12.95 10.00 -24.94
CA ARG A 42 -12.69 9.89 -23.50
C ARG A 42 -12.77 8.43 -23.03
N PRO A 43 -11.87 8.01 -22.11
CA PRO A 43 -12.03 6.75 -21.44
C PRO A 43 -13.33 6.72 -20.64
N THR A 44 -14.12 5.66 -20.80
CA THR A 44 -15.41 5.44 -20.13
C THR A 44 -15.45 4.06 -19.51
N GLY A 45 -16.39 3.84 -18.62
CA GLY A 45 -16.67 2.52 -18.04
C GLY A 45 -16.34 2.43 -16.56
N ARG A 46 -16.57 1.25 -15.99
CA ARG A 46 -16.37 0.99 -14.57
C ARG A 46 -14.99 0.43 -14.30
N VAL A 47 -14.35 0.92 -13.23
CA VAL A 47 -13.07 0.44 -12.70
C VAL A 47 -13.27 0.07 -11.24
N SER A 48 -12.95 -1.17 -10.89
CA SER A 48 -12.93 -1.65 -9.51
C SER A 48 -11.55 -1.45 -8.91
N VAL A 49 -11.49 -0.81 -7.76
CA VAL A 49 -10.27 -0.56 -6.99
C VAL A 49 -10.42 -1.21 -5.63
N ALA A 50 -9.60 -2.19 -5.34
CA ALA A 50 -9.48 -2.80 -4.02
C ALA A 50 -8.17 -2.34 -3.35
N GLY A 51 -8.12 -2.27 -2.03
CA GLY A 51 -6.85 -1.95 -1.38
C GLY A 51 -6.93 -1.70 0.10
N LEU A 52 -5.75 -1.54 0.69
CA LEU A 52 -5.60 -1.29 2.12
C LEU A 52 -6.17 0.09 2.48
N PRO A 53 -6.95 0.19 3.58
CA PRO A 53 -7.62 1.44 3.97
C PRO A 53 -6.69 2.65 4.03
N SER A 54 -5.49 2.50 4.60
CA SER A 54 -4.54 3.61 4.71
C SER A 54 -4.00 4.09 3.35
N GLY A 55 -3.80 3.19 2.37
CA GLY A 55 -3.40 3.56 1.01
C GLY A 55 -4.53 4.27 0.27
N LEU A 56 -5.76 3.76 0.39
CA LEU A 56 -6.94 4.40 -0.20
C LEU A 56 -7.19 5.78 0.42
N THR A 57 -7.08 5.93 1.75
CA THR A 57 -7.21 7.21 2.44
C THR A 57 -6.21 8.25 1.93
N ALA A 58 -4.97 7.84 1.65
CA ALA A 58 -3.94 8.72 1.13
C ALA A 58 -4.24 9.21 -0.29
N LEU A 59 -4.68 8.32 -1.16
CA LEU A 59 -4.65 8.54 -2.62
C LEU A 59 -6.02 8.88 -3.21
N LEU A 60 -7.08 8.24 -2.70
CA LEU A 60 -8.39 8.28 -3.34
C LEU A 60 -9.03 9.67 -3.37
N PRO A 61 -8.99 10.50 -2.28
CA PRO A 61 -9.56 11.84 -2.34
C PRO A 61 -8.97 12.71 -3.45
N GLY A 62 -7.64 12.72 -3.58
CA GLY A 62 -6.95 13.46 -4.64
C GLY A 62 -7.25 12.91 -6.04
N ALA A 63 -7.27 11.59 -6.19
CA ALA A 63 -7.58 10.94 -7.46
C ALA A 63 -9.03 11.21 -7.91
N LEU A 64 -10.00 11.23 -6.99
CA LEU A 64 -11.40 11.54 -7.30
C LEU A 64 -11.57 12.98 -7.82
N VAL A 65 -10.87 13.95 -7.24
CA VAL A 65 -10.84 15.33 -7.76
C VAL A 65 -10.33 15.36 -9.19
N LEU A 66 -9.25 14.63 -9.49
CA LEU A 66 -8.66 14.55 -10.83
C LEU A 66 -9.52 13.78 -11.85
N LEU A 67 -10.44 12.95 -11.37
CA LEU A 67 -11.37 12.16 -12.19
C LEU A 67 -12.74 12.84 -12.36
N SER A 68 -12.99 13.98 -11.74
CA SER A 68 -14.31 14.64 -11.71
C SER A 68 -14.92 14.93 -13.09
N ASP A 69 -14.05 15.21 -14.09
CA ASP A 69 -14.46 15.49 -15.47
C ASP A 69 -14.40 14.26 -16.39
N SER A 70 -14.22 13.06 -15.82
CA SER A 70 -14.16 11.80 -16.57
C SER A 70 -15.50 11.06 -16.52
N ASP A 71 -15.76 10.24 -17.54
CA ASP A 71 -16.91 9.34 -17.60
C ASP A 71 -16.57 7.94 -17.02
N VAL A 72 -15.60 7.87 -16.07
CA VAL A 72 -15.20 6.63 -15.41
C VAL A 72 -15.91 6.52 -14.06
N GLU A 73 -16.61 5.41 -13.87
CA GLU A 73 -17.23 5.06 -12.58
C GLU A 73 -16.27 4.21 -11.75
N LEU A 74 -16.08 4.56 -10.47
CA LEU A 74 -15.28 3.78 -9.54
C LEU A 74 -16.14 2.91 -8.63
N SER A 75 -15.69 1.67 -8.41
CA SER A 75 -16.18 0.80 -7.34
C SER A 75 -15.01 0.54 -6.40
N ILE A 76 -15.20 0.81 -5.12
CA ILE A 76 -14.12 0.76 -4.12
C ILE A 76 -14.41 -0.34 -3.11
N ASP A 77 -13.42 -1.20 -2.89
CA ASP A 77 -13.42 -2.22 -1.83
C ASP A 77 -12.23 -1.98 -0.90
N ASP A 78 -12.50 -1.59 0.33
CA ASP A 78 -11.49 -1.42 1.37
C ASP A 78 -11.20 -2.78 2.03
N LEU A 79 -10.07 -3.37 1.66
CA LEU A 79 -9.64 -4.70 2.08
C LEU A 79 -8.35 -4.62 2.88
N ASP A 80 -8.36 -5.16 4.10
CA ASP A 80 -7.14 -5.34 4.90
C ASP A 80 -6.40 -6.61 4.44
N LEU A 81 -5.65 -6.44 3.34
CA LEU A 81 -4.93 -7.53 2.67
C LEU A 81 -3.50 -7.68 3.20
N ALA A 82 -3.10 -8.90 3.44
CA ALA A 82 -1.68 -9.24 3.61
C ALA A 82 -0.98 -9.32 2.24
N GLU A 83 0.35 -9.16 2.20
CA GLU A 83 1.09 -9.15 0.92
C GLU A 83 0.81 -10.38 0.04
N HIS A 84 0.66 -11.56 0.64
CA HIS A 84 0.39 -12.81 -0.10
C HIS A 84 -1.02 -12.90 -0.71
N ASP A 85 -1.94 -11.99 -0.35
CA ASP A 85 -3.31 -11.96 -0.87
C ASP A 85 -3.49 -11.02 -2.08
N TYR A 86 -2.48 -10.20 -2.41
CA TYR A 86 -2.60 -9.21 -3.49
C TYR A 86 -2.88 -9.83 -4.86
N ALA A 87 -2.18 -10.91 -5.20
CA ALA A 87 -2.42 -11.61 -6.48
C ALA A 87 -3.85 -12.16 -6.58
N ARG A 88 -4.40 -12.67 -5.48
CA ARG A 88 -5.77 -13.13 -5.42
C ARG A 88 -6.76 -11.97 -5.56
N ALA A 89 -6.55 -10.86 -4.88
CA ALA A 89 -7.40 -9.67 -5.00
C ALA A 89 -7.38 -9.10 -6.43
N ALA A 90 -6.23 -9.16 -7.13
CA ALA A 90 -6.09 -8.75 -8.53
C ALA A 90 -6.84 -9.66 -9.51
N ALA A 91 -7.30 -10.85 -9.10
CA ALA A 91 -8.21 -11.66 -9.91
C ALA A 91 -9.61 -11.04 -9.99
N ASP A 92 -10.07 -10.37 -8.93
CA ASP A 92 -11.42 -9.83 -8.81
C ASP A 92 -11.47 -8.31 -9.07
N ALA A 93 -10.43 -7.55 -8.72
CA ALA A 93 -10.36 -6.09 -8.91
C ALA A 93 -9.53 -5.70 -10.15
N ASP A 94 -9.88 -4.57 -10.77
CA ASP A 94 -9.10 -4.00 -11.88
C ASP A 94 -7.76 -3.40 -11.39
N ILE A 95 -7.77 -2.80 -10.21
CA ILE A 95 -6.60 -2.23 -9.55
C ILE A 95 -6.60 -2.69 -8.09
N VAL A 96 -5.46 -3.18 -7.62
CA VAL A 96 -5.22 -3.41 -6.18
C VAL A 96 -4.20 -2.39 -5.69
N VAL A 97 -4.61 -1.53 -4.76
CA VAL A 97 -3.69 -0.63 -4.05
C VAL A 97 -3.03 -1.42 -2.93
N ALA A 98 -1.80 -1.78 -3.17
CA ALA A 98 -0.97 -2.62 -2.29
C ALA A 98 0.16 -1.81 -1.66
N HIS A 99 0.87 -2.38 -0.70
CA HIS A 99 2.12 -1.81 -0.18
C HIS A 99 3.19 -2.86 0.05
N SER A 100 4.44 -2.44 0.04
CA SER A 100 5.59 -3.25 0.44
C SER A 100 6.65 -2.42 1.14
N LEU A 101 7.36 -3.04 2.09
CA LEU A 101 8.50 -2.44 2.80
C LEU A 101 9.85 -2.88 2.23
N THR A 102 9.84 -3.80 1.28
CA THR A 102 11.05 -4.45 0.76
C THR A 102 11.38 -4.04 -0.67
N SER A 103 10.38 -3.85 -1.51
CA SER A 103 10.56 -3.58 -2.95
C SER A 103 9.37 -2.84 -3.56
N GLU A 104 9.55 -2.32 -4.77
CA GLU A 104 8.49 -1.70 -5.58
C GLU A 104 7.46 -2.72 -6.06
N VAL A 105 7.85 -3.97 -6.18
CA VAL A 105 6.96 -5.08 -6.52
C VAL A 105 6.80 -5.94 -5.28
N PRO A 106 5.60 -6.00 -4.66
CA PRO A 106 5.34 -6.85 -3.51
C PRO A 106 5.60 -8.32 -3.82
N VAL A 107 6.07 -9.06 -2.82
CA VAL A 107 6.30 -10.51 -2.96
C VAL A 107 4.98 -11.20 -3.28
N GLY A 108 4.99 -12.17 -4.21
CA GLY A 108 3.79 -12.89 -4.65
C GLY A 108 2.94 -12.13 -5.66
N SER A 109 3.45 -11.01 -6.22
CA SER A 109 2.78 -10.23 -7.28
C SER A 109 3.39 -10.47 -8.67
N GLU A 110 4.15 -11.54 -8.82
CA GLU A 110 4.75 -11.94 -10.08
C GLU A 110 3.62 -12.15 -11.13
N GLY A 111 3.84 -11.65 -12.34
CA GLY A 111 2.83 -11.69 -13.42
C GLY A 111 1.79 -10.55 -13.38
N LEU A 112 1.78 -9.72 -12.34
CA LEU A 112 0.99 -8.48 -12.31
C LEU A 112 1.80 -7.29 -12.82
N VAL A 113 1.12 -6.33 -13.42
CA VAL A 113 1.69 -5.02 -13.74
C VAL A 113 1.68 -4.18 -12.46
N ALA A 114 2.87 -3.84 -11.98
CA ALA A 114 3.05 -2.99 -10.81
C ALA A 114 3.38 -1.54 -11.24
N THR A 115 2.66 -0.58 -10.70
CA THR A 115 2.91 0.86 -10.89
C THR A 115 3.11 1.51 -9.53
N VAL A 116 4.28 2.08 -9.28
CA VAL A 116 4.56 2.83 -8.05
C VAL A 116 3.70 4.10 -8.03
N LEU A 117 2.91 4.26 -6.99
CA LEU A 117 2.05 5.43 -6.77
C LEU A 117 2.74 6.47 -5.88
N THR A 118 3.39 6.02 -4.81
CA THR A 118 4.16 6.88 -3.92
C THR A 118 5.08 6.05 -3.01
N ARG A 119 6.00 6.73 -2.35
CA ARG A 119 6.80 6.15 -1.26
C ARG A 119 6.50 6.92 0.02
N GLU A 120 5.88 6.26 0.98
CA GLU A 120 5.43 6.86 2.23
C GLU A 120 6.35 6.50 3.40
N PRO A 121 6.93 7.49 4.11
CA PRO A 121 7.64 7.24 5.35
C PRO A 121 6.72 6.70 6.44
N LEU A 122 7.26 5.81 7.28
CA LEU A 122 6.69 5.40 8.55
C LEU A 122 7.45 6.12 9.66
N ASP A 123 6.77 7.02 10.34
CA ASP A 123 7.34 7.78 11.43
C ASP A 123 7.02 7.14 12.78
N VAL A 124 7.82 7.45 13.78
CA VAL A 124 7.51 7.12 15.16
C VAL A 124 6.49 8.14 15.68
N ALA A 125 5.29 7.65 16.00
CA ALA A 125 4.30 8.42 16.73
C ALA A 125 4.67 8.43 18.20
N VAL A 126 4.80 9.64 18.77
CA VAL A 126 5.31 9.90 20.12
C VAL A 126 4.26 10.69 20.90
N PRO A 127 3.90 10.29 22.13
CA PRO A 127 2.97 11.05 22.96
C PRO A 127 3.40 12.53 23.13
N PRO A 128 2.46 13.48 23.25
CA PRO A 128 2.76 14.91 23.18
C PRO A 128 3.69 15.38 24.33
N ASP A 129 3.55 14.80 25.50
CA ASP A 129 4.34 15.16 26.69
C ASP A 129 5.65 14.37 26.82
N HIS A 130 5.95 13.50 25.85
CA HIS A 130 7.15 12.68 25.86
C HIS A 130 8.37 13.49 25.38
N THR A 131 9.53 13.28 26.00
CA THR A 131 10.76 14.01 25.66
C THR A 131 11.21 13.84 24.21
N LEU A 132 10.87 12.71 23.59
CA LEU A 132 11.17 12.41 22.19
C LEU A 132 10.30 13.21 21.21
N ALA A 133 9.16 13.77 21.64
CA ALA A 133 8.26 14.52 20.76
C ALA A 133 8.89 15.81 20.19
N ALA A 134 9.85 16.39 20.91
CA ALA A 134 10.57 17.59 20.49
C ALA A 134 11.81 17.31 19.60
N ARG A 135 12.12 16.04 19.32
CA ARG A 135 13.27 15.66 18.51
C ARG A 135 12.97 15.83 17.00
N ALA A 136 13.95 16.29 16.25
CA ALA A 136 13.84 16.38 14.78
C ALA A 136 13.87 15.02 14.10
N THR A 137 14.61 14.08 14.66
CA THR A 137 14.72 12.68 14.20
C THR A 137 14.96 11.76 15.39
N LEU A 138 14.64 10.47 15.22
CA LEU A 138 14.90 9.42 16.19
C LEU A 138 15.76 8.32 15.55
N ARG A 139 16.63 7.73 16.35
CA ARG A 139 17.43 6.57 16.02
C ARG A 139 16.91 5.34 16.77
N PRO A 140 17.26 4.13 16.33
CA PRO A 140 16.90 2.90 17.04
C PRO A 140 17.20 2.94 18.54
N GLU A 141 18.36 3.50 18.93
CA GLU A 141 18.82 3.59 20.33
C GLU A 141 17.95 4.52 21.18
N ASP A 142 17.33 5.53 20.56
CA ASP A 142 16.46 6.48 21.27
C ASP A 142 15.13 5.83 21.68
N VAL A 143 14.71 4.77 21.00
CA VAL A 143 13.34 4.21 21.10
C VAL A 143 13.27 2.75 21.54
N VAL A 144 14.41 2.03 21.59
CA VAL A 144 14.42 0.59 21.88
C VAL A 144 13.92 0.24 23.27
N ASP A 145 14.13 1.12 24.26
CA ASP A 145 13.74 0.89 25.65
C ASP A 145 12.32 1.39 25.99
N GLU A 146 11.67 2.05 25.03
CA GLU A 146 10.32 2.58 25.20
C GLU A 146 9.23 1.50 25.06
N PRO A 147 8.04 1.70 25.67
CA PRO A 147 6.91 0.82 25.42
C PRO A 147 6.33 1.05 24.03
N TRP A 148 6.04 -0.05 23.29
CA TRP A 148 5.55 0.00 21.93
C TRP A 148 4.15 -0.56 21.77
N ILE A 149 3.32 0.15 21.02
CA ILE A 149 2.09 -0.33 20.42
C ILE A 149 2.45 -0.84 19.02
N CYS A 150 2.50 -2.16 18.87
CA CYS A 150 2.98 -2.83 17.67
C CYS A 150 1.82 -3.25 16.77
N VAL A 151 2.11 -3.60 15.53
CA VAL A 151 1.21 -4.40 14.69
C VAL A 151 1.31 -5.89 15.09
N PRO A 152 0.36 -6.75 14.68
CA PRO A 152 0.50 -8.20 14.81
C PRO A 152 1.77 -8.72 14.13
N GLU A 153 2.27 -9.86 14.58
CA GLU A 153 3.43 -10.54 13.96
C GLU A 153 3.16 -10.82 12.48
N HIS A 154 4.21 -10.72 11.68
CA HIS A 154 4.16 -10.92 10.22
C HIS A 154 3.39 -9.84 9.44
N TYR A 155 2.88 -8.80 10.10
CA TYR A 155 2.38 -7.62 9.40
C TYR A 155 3.56 -6.76 8.91
N PRO A 156 3.41 -6.06 7.78
CA PRO A 156 4.54 -5.35 7.16
C PRO A 156 5.32 -4.42 8.10
N PHE A 157 4.63 -3.62 8.94
CA PHE A 157 5.32 -2.70 9.86
C PHE A 157 6.13 -3.41 10.96
N ASP A 158 5.83 -4.67 11.28
CA ASP A 158 6.64 -5.47 12.20
C ASP A 158 8.09 -5.65 11.71
N THR A 159 8.30 -5.65 10.38
CA THR A 159 9.64 -5.69 9.78
C THR A 159 10.50 -4.50 10.19
N VAL A 160 9.93 -3.30 10.34
CA VAL A 160 10.68 -2.11 10.81
C VAL A 160 11.02 -2.26 12.28
N LEU A 161 10.08 -2.75 13.10
CA LEU A 161 10.33 -3.02 14.52
C LEU A 161 11.44 -4.06 14.71
N GLN A 162 11.44 -5.13 13.92
CA GLN A 162 12.53 -6.12 13.93
C GLN A 162 13.88 -5.53 13.51
N ARG A 163 13.90 -4.56 12.58
CA ARG A 163 15.14 -3.84 12.21
C ARG A 163 15.67 -3.00 13.37
N ILE A 164 14.81 -2.34 14.16
CA ILE A 164 15.21 -1.63 15.39
C ILE A 164 15.85 -2.61 16.37
N GLU A 165 15.19 -3.75 16.64
CA GLU A 165 15.71 -4.80 17.53
C GLU A 165 17.06 -5.34 17.06
N ALA A 166 17.20 -5.61 15.76
CA ALA A 166 18.45 -6.10 15.18
C ALA A 166 19.59 -5.08 15.28
N THR A 167 19.29 -3.78 15.03
CA THR A 167 20.29 -2.70 15.12
C THR A 167 20.79 -2.52 16.56
N CYS A 168 19.89 -2.57 17.53
CA CYS A 168 20.26 -2.40 18.94
C CYS A 168 20.70 -3.70 19.62
N ALA A 169 20.55 -4.86 18.97
CA ALA A 169 20.74 -6.19 19.56
C ALA A 169 19.95 -6.40 20.87
N ARG A 170 18.76 -5.79 20.96
CA ARG A 170 17.86 -5.82 22.11
C ARG A 170 16.41 -5.90 21.66
N PRO A 171 15.54 -6.67 22.38
CA PRO A 171 14.11 -6.75 22.07
C PRO A 171 13.40 -5.46 22.45
N LEU A 172 12.36 -5.10 21.69
CA LEU A 172 11.43 -4.02 22.04
C LEU A 172 10.47 -4.45 23.15
N HIS A 173 10.07 -3.50 23.99
CA HIS A 173 8.98 -3.71 24.94
C HIS A 173 7.62 -3.60 24.23
N ARG A 174 7.16 -4.71 23.64
CA ARG A 174 5.90 -4.83 22.88
C ARG A 174 4.71 -4.92 23.82
N ARG A 175 4.09 -3.80 24.16
CA ARG A 175 2.99 -3.72 25.13
C ARG A 175 1.65 -4.16 24.54
N LEU A 176 1.32 -3.73 23.33
CA LEU A 176 0.06 -4.02 22.64
C LEU A 176 0.32 -4.43 21.18
N ARG A 177 -0.65 -5.14 20.56
CA ARG A 177 -0.63 -5.50 19.15
C ARG A 177 -1.96 -5.15 18.51
N ILE A 178 -1.96 -4.14 17.63
CA ILE A 178 -3.16 -3.55 17.03
C ILE A 178 -2.91 -3.27 15.56
N ARG A 179 -3.90 -3.55 14.70
CA ARG A 179 -3.82 -3.30 13.25
C ARG A 179 -4.36 -1.93 12.84
N ASP A 180 -5.41 -1.49 13.52
CA ASP A 180 -6.10 -0.25 13.17
C ASP A 180 -5.27 0.98 13.55
N ASN A 181 -4.83 1.73 12.53
CA ASN A 181 -3.98 2.91 12.73
C ASN A 181 -4.69 4.03 13.52
N HIS A 182 -6.03 4.16 13.45
CA HIS A 182 -6.74 5.18 14.20
C HIS A 182 -6.77 4.83 15.69
N LEU A 183 -7.00 3.55 16.02
CA LEU A 183 -6.92 3.09 17.41
C LEU A 183 -5.48 3.22 17.95
N VAL A 184 -4.47 2.89 17.14
CA VAL A 184 -3.06 3.07 17.50
C VAL A 184 -2.77 4.55 17.79
N ALA A 185 -3.21 5.47 16.91
CA ALA A 185 -3.04 6.91 17.09
C ALA A 185 -3.68 7.42 18.40
N ALA A 186 -4.92 6.99 18.68
CA ALA A 186 -5.62 7.35 19.92
C ALA A 186 -4.89 6.85 21.18
N LEU A 187 -4.29 5.66 21.14
CA LEU A 187 -3.53 5.12 22.26
C LEU A 187 -2.18 5.82 22.45
N VAL A 188 -1.51 6.22 21.35
CA VAL A 188 -0.32 7.07 21.45
C VAL A 188 -0.66 8.42 22.07
N ALA A 189 -1.75 9.08 21.63
CA ALA A 189 -2.23 10.32 22.21
C ALA A 189 -2.55 10.18 23.71
N ALA A 190 -3.03 9.02 24.14
CA ALA A 190 -3.28 8.70 25.54
C ALA A 190 -2.00 8.35 26.37
N GLY A 191 -0.82 8.36 25.75
CA GLY A 191 0.44 8.07 26.44
C GLY A 191 0.76 6.59 26.65
N GLU A 192 0.08 5.69 25.95
CA GLU A 192 0.22 4.23 26.13
C GLU A 192 1.50 3.64 25.54
N GLY A 193 2.27 4.42 24.75
CA GLY A 193 3.54 4.03 24.17
C GLY A 193 3.80 4.66 22.80
N LEU A 194 4.92 4.28 22.20
CA LEU A 194 5.29 4.66 20.83
C LEU A 194 4.64 3.73 19.82
N ALA A 195 4.49 4.19 18.57
CA ALA A 195 4.03 3.36 17.46
C ALA A 195 4.67 3.78 16.14
N LEU A 196 4.66 2.90 15.13
CA LEU A 196 4.94 3.29 13.75
C LEU A 196 3.63 3.65 13.06
N LEU A 197 3.54 4.87 12.51
CA LEU A 197 2.38 5.31 11.75
C LEU A 197 2.79 5.91 10.39
N PRO A 198 1.97 5.70 9.34
CA PRO A 198 2.26 6.24 8.02
C PRO A 198 2.05 7.76 8.01
N ARG A 199 3.07 8.49 7.50
CA ARG A 199 3.15 9.96 7.56
C ARG A 199 2.01 10.67 6.85
N TYR A 200 1.58 10.18 5.69
CA TYR A 200 0.64 10.91 4.83
C TYR A 200 -0.82 10.72 5.24
N THR A 201 -1.14 9.59 5.86
CA THR A 201 -2.50 9.27 6.27
C THR A 201 -2.80 9.57 7.72
N THR A 202 -1.76 9.75 8.54
CA THR A 202 -1.92 10.00 9.97
C THR A 202 -2.08 11.50 10.21
N ARG A 203 -3.22 11.88 10.77
CA ARG A 203 -3.48 13.26 11.24
C ARG A 203 -3.12 13.32 12.72
N SER A 204 -2.08 14.09 13.07
CA SER A 204 -1.63 14.23 14.46
C SER A 204 -2.32 15.36 15.22
N ALA A 205 -2.84 16.38 14.53
CA ALA A 205 -3.65 17.48 15.07
C ALA A 205 -3.26 17.92 16.52
N ASP A 206 -1.98 18.02 16.80
CA ASP A 206 -1.37 18.35 18.12
C ASP A 206 -1.59 17.29 19.23
N GLU A 207 -2.24 16.15 18.92
CA GLU A 207 -2.49 15.09 19.90
C GLU A 207 -1.25 14.21 20.15
N PHE A 208 -0.32 14.13 19.20
CA PHE A 208 0.98 13.44 19.28
C PHE A 208 1.91 13.92 18.18
N ALA A 209 3.22 13.69 18.35
CA ALA A 209 4.22 14.01 17.33
C ALA A 209 4.48 12.82 16.40
N LEU A 210 4.68 13.10 15.10
CA LEU A 210 5.26 12.14 14.15
C LEU A 210 6.73 12.53 13.93
N VAL A 211 7.65 11.71 14.43
CA VAL A 211 9.09 11.98 14.37
C VAL A 211 9.76 10.97 13.44
N PRO A 212 10.50 11.46 12.41
CA PRO A 212 11.19 10.57 11.47
C PRO A 212 12.17 9.61 12.14
N LEU A 213 12.08 8.32 11.82
CA LEU A 213 13.06 7.32 12.22
C LEU A 213 14.18 7.29 11.19
N VAL A 214 15.43 7.43 11.62
CA VAL A 214 16.63 7.37 10.78
C VAL A 214 17.47 6.13 11.13
N ASP A 215 18.47 5.84 10.28
CA ASP A 215 19.42 4.71 10.42
C ASP A 215 18.80 3.31 10.23
N VAL A 216 17.49 3.21 9.99
CA VAL A 216 16.81 1.99 9.53
C VAL A 216 15.83 2.33 8.41
N PRO A 217 15.68 1.46 7.39
CA PRO A 217 14.66 1.66 6.36
C PRO A 217 13.25 1.62 6.97
N SER A 218 12.57 2.77 6.96
CA SER A 218 11.24 2.97 7.56
C SER A 218 10.27 3.63 6.61
N ALA A 219 10.25 3.22 5.33
CA ALA A 219 9.30 3.71 4.35
C ALA A 219 8.67 2.54 3.61
N ARG A 220 7.41 2.70 3.20
CA ARG A 220 6.70 1.73 2.36
C ARG A 220 6.51 2.26 0.94
N TRP A 221 6.58 1.37 -0.02
CA TRP A 221 6.09 1.59 -1.36
C TRP A 221 4.58 1.41 -1.36
N ILE A 222 3.82 2.33 -1.93
CA ILE A 222 2.40 2.15 -2.26
C ILE A 222 2.33 1.98 -3.77
N VAL A 223 1.74 0.88 -4.20
CA VAL A 223 1.74 0.46 -5.61
C VAL A 223 0.34 0.09 -6.07
N ALA A 224 0.04 0.35 -7.34
CA ALA A 224 -1.12 -0.20 -8.01
C ALA A 224 -0.71 -1.49 -8.71
N LEU A 225 -1.41 -2.57 -8.42
CA LEU A 225 -1.25 -3.87 -9.07
C LEU A 225 -2.46 -4.14 -9.95
N SER A 226 -2.22 -4.59 -11.17
CA SER A 226 -3.28 -4.96 -12.12
C SER A 226 -2.86 -6.18 -12.93
N ARG A 227 -3.82 -7.00 -13.33
CA ARG A 227 -3.55 -8.02 -14.36
C ARG A 227 -3.15 -7.34 -15.67
N PRO A 228 -2.27 -7.97 -16.50
CA PRO A 228 -1.82 -7.38 -17.75
C PRO A 228 -2.94 -6.94 -18.69
N ASP A 229 -3.98 -7.76 -18.83
CA ASP A 229 -5.16 -7.48 -19.66
C ASP A 229 -5.95 -6.26 -19.14
N ARG A 230 -6.12 -6.15 -17.83
CA ARG A 230 -6.82 -5.02 -17.20
C ARG A 230 -6.00 -3.74 -17.21
N ALA A 231 -4.69 -3.81 -17.02
CA ALA A 231 -3.77 -2.68 -17.08
C ALA A 231 -3.80 -1.96 -18.45
N GLU A 232 -4.12 -2.69 -19.52
CA GLU A 232 -4.23 -2.13 -20.88
C GLU A 232 -5.55 -1.40 -21.16
N ARG A 233 -6.57 -1.52 -20.30
CA ARG A 233 -7.83 -0.79 -20.46
C ARG A 233 -7.63 0.71 -20.24
N ALA A 234 -8.18 1.56 -21.13
CA ALA A 234 -8.00 3.02 -21.07
C ALA A 234 -8.49 3.62 -19.75
N ALA A 235 -9.63 3.15 -19.23
CA ALA A 235 -10.17 3.59 -17.95
C ALA A 235 -9.25 3.21 -16.78
N VAL A 236 -8.70 1.99 -16.78
CA VAL A 236 -7.77 1.52 -15.73
C VAL A 236 -6.47 2.33 -15.76
N ARG A 237 -5.90 2.56 -16.95
CA ARG A 237 -4.72 3.43 -17.10
C ARG A 237 -4.97 4.87 -16.62
N LEU A 238 -6.16 5.42 -16.91
CA LEU A 238 -6.53 6.74 -16.43
C LEU A 238 -6.56 6.76 -14.89
N VAL A 239 -7.28 5.84 -14.25
CA VAL A 239 -7.38 5.76 -12.79
C VAL A 239 -6.01 5.56 -12.14
N THR A 240 -5.20 4.62 -12.64
CA THR A 240 -3.84 4.37 -12.14
C THR A 240 -2.97 5.62 -12.21
N ARG A 241 -3.05 6.37 -13.33
CA ARG A 241 -2.33 7.65 -13.49
C ARG A 241 -2.79 8.69 -12.48
N GLN A 242 -4.10 8.85 -12.26
CA GLN A 242 -4.62 9.83 -11.30
C GLN A 242 -4.25 9.48 -9.87
N LEU A 243 -4.25 8.18 -9.50
CA LEU A 243 -3.73 7.72 -8.22
C LEU A 243 -2.24 8.06 -8.06
N GLY A 244 -1.43 7.89 -9.12
CA GLY A 244 -0.01 8.27 -9.12
C GLY A 244 0.22 9.78 -8.98
N ILE A 245 -0.60 10.61 -9.65
CA ILE A 245 -0.53 12.08 -9.50
C ILE A 245 -0.90 12.49 -8.07
N ALA A 246 -1.97 11.90 -7.51
CA ALA A 246 -2.35 12.13 -6.11
C ALA A 246 -1.22 11.71 -5.14
N GLY A 247 -0.56 10.57 -5.40
CA GLY A 247 0.57 10.09 -4.61
C GLY A 247 1.80 11.02 -4.69
N ALA A 248 2.09 11.56 -5.87
CA ALA A 248 3.18 12.52 -6.05
C ALA A 248 2.91 13.86 -5.31
N ALA A 249 1.65 14.31 -5.28
CA ALA A 249 1.27 15.53 -4.55
C ALA A 249 1.54 15.39 -3.05
N LEU A 250 1.31 14.22 -2.44
CA LEU A 250 1.59 13.97 -1.02
C LEU A 250 3.06 14.14 -0.65
N MET A 251 3.98 13.88 -1.59
CA MET A 251 5.42 14.10 -1.38
C MET A 251 5.79 15.58 -1.44
N GLY A 252 5.05 16.41 -2.20
CA GLY A 252 5.33 17.84 -2.39
C GLY A 252 4.76 18.74 -1.30
N GLU A 253 3.62 18.41 -0.71
CA GLU A 253 2.91 19.27 0.25
C GLU A 253 3.61 19.48 1.60
N ARG A 254 4.63 18.67 1.94
CA ARG A 254 5.37 18.77 3.22
C ARG A 254 6.82 19.26 3.08
N ILE A 255 7.22 19.80 1.93
CA ILE A 255 8.51 20.48 1.74
C ILE A 255 8.34 22.02 1.90
N SER A 256 7.11 22.48 2.09
CA SER A 256 6.75 23.87 2.38
C SER A 256 6.44 24.02 3.85
#